data_74643187c8d1cef1e0ec2be6406cfb6e
#
_entry.id   74643187c8d1cef1e0ec2be6406cfb6e
#
_cell.length_a   1.000
_cell.length_b   1.000
_cell.length_c   1.000
_cell.angle_alpha   90.00
_cell.angle_beta   90.00
_cell.angle_gamma   90.00
#
_symmetry.space_group_name_H-M   'P 1'
#
loop_
_entity.id
_entity.type
_entity.pdbx_description
1 polymer ?
#
loop_
_entity_poly.entity_id
_entity_poly.type
_entity_poly.pdbx_seq_one_letter_code
_entity_poly.pdbx_strand_id
1 'polypeptide(L)'
;MRRLPVQIMLGALILVAGLLLLLEATGVMRTPALLWAALLAVGGGVFWYVFFAERPAWWAAIAGGALAGAAIVPVMQLDANGAGRWTGVAFLGALSFGFWAVYLRDTARWWALISAGALLTVAVVAGVTGVVDASIAGAIFLFGLAITFALVALLPGGAGRRAWAWVPAAALTLVGVVILFGAGEWFVLLNYVWPVLVIAAGVFVLWRALRGGRDSEVREVTGSDGRVSEDTQR
;
A
#
# COMPACT_ATOMS: atom_id res chain seq x y z
N MET A 1 24.46 23.11 -5.82
CA MET A 1 23.88 24.43 -5.51
C MET A 1 22.36 24.60 -5.79
N ARG A 2 21.64 23.63 -6.39
CA ARG A 2 20.19 23.75 -6.70
C ARG A 2 19.23 23.33 -5.56
N ARG A 3 19.71 22.81 -4.43
CA ARG A 3 18.84 22.32 -3.35
C ARG A 3 18.33 23.43 -2.41
N LEU A 4 19.06 24.53 -2.29
CA LEU A 4 18.68 25.64 -1.41
C LEU A 4 17.30 26.25 -1.74
N PRO A 5 16.93 26.50 -3.03
CA PRO A 5 15.63 27.10 -3.32
C PRO A 5 14.46 26.18 -2.97
N VAL A 6 14.59 24.86 -3.19
CA VAL A 6 13.52 23.87 -2.86
C VAL A 6 13.33 23.76 -1.35
N GLN A 7 14.43 23.73 -0.58
CA GLN A 7 14.35 23.66 0.89
C GLN A 7 13.72 24.93 1.48
N ILE A 8 14.05 26.10 0.92
CA ILE A 8 13.44 27.37 1.33
C ILE A 8 11.96 27.37 1.00
N MET A 9 11.56 26.93 -0.19
CA MET A 9 10.15 26.84 -0.60
C MET A 9 9.35 25.89 0.30
N LEU A 10 9.89 24.71 0.59
CA LEU A 10 9.25 23.75 1.49
C LEU A 10 9.15 24.29 2.93
N GLY A 11 10.22 24.92 3.42
CA GLY A 11 10.23 25.56 4.74
C GLY A 11 9.19 26.67 4.86
N ALA A 12 9.12 27.56 3.86
CA ALA A 12 8.12 28.62 3.81
C ALA A 12 6.70 28.07 3.76
N LEU A 13 6.46 27.02 2.98
CA LEU A 13 5.14 26.37 2.85
C LEU A 13 4.71 25.73 4.18
N ILE A 14 5.62 25.04 4.87
CA ILE A 14 5.36 24.47 6.20
C ILE A 14 5.08 25.58 7.22
N LEU A 15 5.81 26.68 7.17
CA LEU A 15 5.63 27.80 8.08
C LEU A 15 4.28 28.46 7.86
N VAL A 16 3.89 28.71 6.61
CA VAL A 16 2.55 29.25 6.27
C VAL A 16 1.46 28.29 6.70
N ALA A 17 1.59 26.98 6.44
CA ALA A 17 0.62 25.98 6.88
C ALA A 17 0.48 25.96 8.41
N GLY A 18 1.60 25.98 9.14
CA GLY A 18 1.61 26.01 10.60
C GLY A 18 0.96 27.28 11.17
N LEU A 19 1.22 28.43 10.54
CA LEU A 19 0.58 29.71 10.95
C LEU A 19 -0.94 29.69 10.71
N LEU A 20 -1.38 29.18 9.56
CA LEU A 20 -2.81 29.03 9.27
C LEU A 20 -3.50 28.09 10.25
N LEU A 21 -2.87 26.95 10.58
CA LEU A 21 -3.38 26.02 11.59
C LEU A 21 -3.47 26.67 12.98
N LEU A 22 -2.49 27.46 13.35
CA LEU A 22 -2.48 28.18 14.62
C LEU A 22 -3.63 29.20 14.70
N LEU A 23 -3.82 30.00 13.63
CA LEU A 23 -4.90 30.98 13.54
C LEU A 23 -6.29 30.31 13.59
N GLU A 24 -6.42 29.15 12.97
CA GLU A 24 -7.67 28.37 13.01
C GLU A 24 -7.90 27.73 14.39
N ALA A 25 -6.86 27.18 15.02
CA ALA A 25 -6.92 26.61 16.36
C ALA A 25 -7.23 27.64 17.46
N THR A 26 -6.78 28.88 17.29
CA THR A 26 -7.10 29.98 18.20
C THR A 26 -8.48 30.60 17.96
N GLY A 27 -9.20 30.16 16.94
CA GLY A 27 -10.53 30.68 16.60
C GLY A 27 -10.53 32.11 16.04
N VAL A 28 -9.36 32.69 15.79
CA VAL A 28 -9.21 34.06 15.26
C VAL A 28 -9.73 34.15 13.82
N MET A 29 -9.55 33.09 13.03
CA MET A 29 -9.98 33.07 11.64
C MET A 29 -10.36 31.64 11.21
N ARG A 30 -11.48 31.51 10.50
CA ARG A 30 -11.80 30.26 9.78
C ARG A 30 -11.15 30.34 8.41
N THR A 31 -10.16 29.49 8.17
CA THR A 31 -9.43 29.46 6.89
C THR A 31 -10.37 28.93 5.80
N PRO A 32 -10.58 29.68 4.71
CA PRO A 32 -11.37 29.19 3.58
C PRO A 32 -10.78 27.90 3.01
N ALA A 33 -11.64 26.94 2.67
CA ALA A 33 -11.24 25.66 2.09
C ALA A 33 -10.35 25.82 0.85
N LEU A 34 -10.58 26.87 0.06
CA LEU A 34 -9.77 27.20 -1.13
C LEU A 34 -8.32 27.57 -0.80
N LEU A 35 -8.06 28.20 0.35
CA LEU A 35 -6.69 28.49 0.77
C LEU A 35 -5.92 27.20 1.11
N TRP A 36 -6.56 26.26 1.78
CA TRP A 36 -5.97 24.94 2.01
C TRP A 36 -5.74 24.19 0.71
N ALA A 37 -6.72 24.21 -0.21
CA ALA A 37 -6.56 23.61 -1.53
C ALA A 37 -5.37 24.21 -2.29
N ALA A 38 -5.24 25.52 -2.32
CA ALA A 38 -4.14 26.22 -2.99
C ALA A 38 -2.78 25.88 -2.36
N LEU A 39 -2.68 25.91 -1.03
CA LEU A 39 -1.47 25.55 -0.30
C LEU A 39 -0.99 24.13 -0.61
N LEU A 40 -1.94 23.16 -0.55
CA LEU A 40 -1.66 21.75 -0.84
C LEU A 40 -1.31 21.55 -2.32
N ALA A 41 -1.98 22.26 -3.24
CA ALA A 41 -1.68 22.21 -4.67
C ALA A 41 -0.26 22.75 -4.97
N VAL A 42 0.11 23.87 -4.36
CA VAL A 42 1.47 24.45 -4.49
C VAL A 42 2.50 23.46 -3.93
N GLY A 43 2.23 22.88 -2.74
CA GLY A 43 3.09 21.85 -2.15
C GLY A 43 3.25 20.64 -3.06
N GLY A 44 2.15 20.13 -3.59
CA GLY A 44 2.15 19.05 -4.57
C GLY A 44 2.97 19.39 -5.82
N GLY A 45 2.79 20.60 -6.36
CA GLY A 45 3.56 21.09 -7.51
C GLY A 45 5.07 21.16 -7.24
N VAL A 46 5.48 21.60 -6.04
CA VAL A 46 6.89 21.60 -5.62
C VAL A 46 7.46 20.19 -5.60
N PHE A 47 6.73 19.20 -5.05
CA PHE A 47 7.19 17.81 -5.03
C PHE A 47 7.24 17.19 -6.44
N TRP A 48 6.29 17.51 -7.32
CA TRP A 48 6.36 17.13 -8.73
C TRP A 48 7.55 17.75 -9.44
N TYR A 49 7.85 19.03 -9.18
CA TYR A 49 9.06 19.68 -9.70
C TYR A 49 10.34 18.98 -9.24
N VAL A 50 10.43 18.65 -7.93
CA VAL A 50 11.57 17.88 -7.38
C VAL A 50 11.68 16.51 -8.05
N PHE A 51 10.56 15.83 -8.25
CA PHE A 51 10.53 14.54 -8.94
C PHE A 51 11.12 14.63 -10.33
N PHE A 52 10.76 15.63 -11.13
CA PHE A 52 11.29 15.78 -12.50
C PHE A 52 12.73 16.31 -12.51
N ALA A 53 13.11 17.16 -11.57
CA ALA A 53 14.44 17.78 -11.51
C ALA A 53 15.52 16.84 -10.95
N GLU A 54 15.20 16.01 -9.96
CA GLU A 54 16.17 15.16 -9.26
C GLU A 54 15.86 13.67 -9.48
N ARG A 55 16.76 12.96 -10.19
CA ARG A 55 16.58 11.52 -10.46
C ARG A 55 16.47 10.64 -9.20
N PRO A 56 17.20 10.85 -8.10
CA PRO A 56 17.09 10.02 -6.89
C PRO A 56 15.82 10.28 -6.07
N ALA A 57 15.08 11.37 -6.31
CA ALA A 57 13.91 11.77 -5.53
C ALA A 57 12.60 11.08 -5.98
N TRP A 58 12.60 9.75 -6.12
CA TRP A 58 11.41 8.97 -6.51
C TRP A 58 10.23 9.14 -5.54
N TRP A 59 10.52 9.31 -4.24
CA TRP A 59 9.52 9.50 -3.17
C TRP A 59 8.70 10.80 -3.36
N ALA A 60 9.28 11.77 -4.07
CA ALA A 60 8.63 13.06 -4.32
C ALA A 60 7.37 12.91 -5.19
N ALA A 61 7.32 11.93 -6.09
CA ALA A 61 6.10 11.65 -6.86
C ALA A 61 4.94 11.18 -5.96
N ILE A 62 5.24 10.36 -4.94
CA ILE A 62 4.24 9.87 -4.00
C ILE A 62 3.72 11.02 -3.14
N ALA A 63 4.62 11.84 -2.58
CA ALA A 63 4.26 13.03 -1.81
C ALA A 63 3.48 14.05 -2.66
N GLY A 64 3.91 14.26 -3.90
CA GLY A 64 3.22 15.11 -4.86
C GLY A 64 1.81 14.62 -5.19
N GLY A 65 1.64 13.32 -5.41
CA GLY A 65 0.34 12.68 -5.62
C GLY A 65 -0.58 12.80 -4.40
N ALA A 66 -0.05 12.57 -3.20
CA ALA A 66 -0.80 12.70 -1.96
C ALA A 66 -1.29 14.14 -1.72
N LEU A 67 -0.41 15.13 -1.91
CA LEU A 67 -0.76 16.54 -1.73
C LEU A 67 -1.72 17.03 -2.83
N ALA A 68 -1.53 16.60 -4.08
CA ALA A 68 -2.45 16.91 -5.17
C ALA A 68 -3.85 16.32 -4.90
N GLY A 69 -3.92 15.07 -4.45
CA GLY A 69 -5.16 14.45 -4.04
C GLY A 69 -5.83 15.19 -2.88
N ALA A 70 -5.06 15.53 -1.84
CA ALA A 70 -5.54 16.30 -0.71
C ALA A 70 -6.02 17.72 -1.08
N ALA A 71 -5.42 18.34 -2.11
CA ALA A 71 -5.84 19.65 -2.61
C ALA A 71 -7.22 19.62 -3.28
N ILE A 72 -7.58 18.49 -3.92
CA ILE A 72 -8.88 18.32 -4.59
C ILE A 72 -10.02 18.18 -3.59
N VAL A 73 -9.75 17.58 -2.42
CA VAL A 73 -10.76 17.29 -1.38
C VAL A 73 -11.61 18.51 -0.99
N PRO A 74 -11.02 19.63 -0.51
CA PRO A 74 -11.80 20.80 -0.10
C PRO A 74 -12.54 21.45 -1.26
N VAL A 75 -12.01 21.37 -2.49
CA VAL A 75 -12.68 21.91 -3.69
C VAL A 75 -13.96 21.11 -4.01
N MET A 76 -13.89 19.77 -3.95
CA MET A 76 -15.04 18.91 -4.21
C MET A 76 -16.13 19.03 -3.15
N GLN A 77 -15.77 19.38 -1.92
CA GLN A 77 -16.74 19.60 -0.84
C GLN A 77 -17.52 20.91 -0.97
N LEU A 78 -17.04 21.86 -1.79
CA LEU A 78 -17.77 23.10 -2.09
C LEU A 78 -18.92 22.88 -3.07
N ASP A 79 -18.94 21.75 -3.80
CA ASP A 79 -20.00 21.46 -4.75
C ASP A 79 -21.24 20.90 -4.04
N ALA A 80 -22.32 21.69 -4.05
CA ALA A 80 -23.62 21.32 -3.49
C ALA A 80 -24.29 20.14 -4.24
N ASN A 81 -23.83 19.80 -5.45
CA ASN A 81 -24.39 18.73 -6.28
C ASN A 81 -23.87 17.32 -5.93
N GLY A 82 -23.19 17.17 -4.81
CA GLY A 82 -22.78 15.87 -4.27
C GLY A 82 -21.46 15.34 -4.81
N ALA A 83 -20.59 16.20 -5.36
CA ALA A 83 -19.23 15.82 -5.76
C ALA A 83 -18.39 15.31 -4.57
N GLY A 84 -18.78 15.63 -3.35
CA GLY A 84 -18.12 15.16 -2.11
C GLY A 84 -18.01 13.64 -2.01
N ARG A 85 -18.94 12.88 -2.60
CA ARG A 85 -18.86 11.40 -2.65
C ARG A 85 -17.65 10.89 -3.45
N TRP A 86 -17.14 11.69 -4.40
CA TRP A 86 -16.00 11.35 -5.24
C TRP A 86 -14.65 11.75 -4.64
N THR A 87 -14.67 12.40 -3.49
CA THR A 87 -13.46 12.89 -2.81
C THR A 87 -12.44 11.77 -2.57
N GLY A 88 -12.91 10.61 -2.07
CA GLY A 88 -12.05 9.44 -1.87
C GLY A 88 -11.46 8.91 -3.16
N VAL A 89 -12.25 8.89 -4.24
CA VAL A 89 -11.80 8.46 -5.57
C VAL A 89 -10.70 9.39 -6.09
N ALA A 90 -10.90 10.69 -5.98
CA ALA A 90 -9.95 11.70 -6.44
C ALA A 90 -8.64 11.65 -5.65
N PHE A 91 -8.72 11.54 -4.32
CA PHE A 91 -7.55 11.41 -3.46
C PHE A 91 -6.74 10.15 -3.75
N LEU A 92 -7.41 8.99 -3.73
CA LEU A 92 -6.76 7.70 -3.97
C LEU A 92 -6.24 7.57 -5.40
N GLY A 93 -6.98 8.11 -6.38
CA GLY A 93 -6.56 8.16 -7.78
C GLY A 93 -5.31 9.00 -7.98
N ALA A 94 -5.25 10.20 -7.37
CA ALA A 94 -4.07 11.07 -7.43
C ALA A 94 -2.85 10.42 -6.73
N LEU A 95 -3.06 9.77 -5.60
CA LEU A 95 -2.00 9.03 -4.90
C LEU A 95 -1.52 7.84 -5.74
N SER A 96 -2.44 7.07 -6.34
CA SER A 96 -2.13 5.98 -7.28
C SER A 96 -1.28 6.48 -8.44
N PHE A 97 -1.63 7.65 -9.01
CA PHE A 97 -0.87 8.26 -10.09
C PHE A 97 0.57 8.58 -9.68
N GLY A 98 0.80 9.02 -8.42
CA GLY A 98 2.14 9.21 -7.86
C GLY A 98 2.98 7.93 -7.90
N PHE A 99 2.40 6.79 -7.51
CA PHE A 99 3.08 5.49 -7.59
C PHE A 99 3.29 5.01 -9.03
N TRP A 100 2.32 5.26 -9.94
CA TRP A 100 2.50 4.99 -11.37
C TRP A 100 3.68 5.77 -11.93
N ALA A 101 3.83 7.05 -11.58
CA ALA A 101 4.95 7.87 -12.04
C ALA A 101 6.31 7.32 -11.56
N VAL A 102 6.38 6.80 -10.31
CA VAL A 102 7.59 6.12 -9.81
C VAL A 102 7.93 4.91 -10.65
N TYR A 103 6.95 4.05 -10.95
CA TYR A 103 7.15 2.85 -11.76
C TYR A 103 7.56 3.19 -13.21
N LEU A 104 6.86 4.12 -13.85
CA LEU A 104 7.14 4.53 -15.24
C LEU A 104 8.53 5.15 -15.40
N ARG A 105 9.03 5.80 -14.36
CA ARG A 105 10.39 6.37 -14.36
C ARG A 105 11.48 5.33 -14.20
N ASP A 106 11.22 4.30 -13.40
CA ASP A 106 12.16 3.24 -13.09
C ASP A 106 11.41 1.91 -12.90
N THR A 107 11.36 1.12 -13.97
CA THR A 107 10.66 -0.17 -13.99
C THR A 107 11.30 -1.23 -13.06
N ALA A 108 12.52 -0.99 -12.55
CA ALA A 108 13.12 -1.84 -11.52
C ALA A 108 12.35 -1.76 -10.20
N ARG A 109 11.59 -0.69 -9.98
CA ARG A 109 10.73 -0.46 -8.80
C ARG A 109 9.34 -1.08 -8.97
N TRP A 110 9.30 -2.35 -9.30
CA TRP A 110 8.04 -3.10 -9.52
C TRP A 110 7.06 -3.04 -8.33
N TRP A 111 7.56 -2.84 -7.11
CA TRP A 111 6.72 -2.69 -5.91
C TRP A 111 5.77 -1.48 -6.01
N ALA A 112 6.19 -0.42 -6.70
CA ALA A 112 5.35 0.76 -6.90
C ALA A 112 4.11 0.45 -7.75
N LEU A 113 4.19 -0.50 -8.67
CA LEU A 113 3.04 -0.96 -9.45
C LEU A 113 2.00 -1.65 -8.57
N ILE A 114 2.43 -2.45 -7.57
CA ILE A 114 1.49 -3.09 -6.63
C ILE A 114 0.73 -2.02 -5.84
N SER A 115 1.46 -1.04 -5.30
CA SER A 115 0.84 0.05 -4.54
C SER A 115 -0.09 0.89 -5.42
N ALA A 116 0.33 1.21 -6.65
CA ALA A 116 -0.49 1.95 -7.61
C ALA A 116 -1.79 1.21 -7.95
N GLY A 117 -1.69 -0.07 -8.29
CA GLY A 117 -2.84 -0.89 -8.64
C GLY A 117 -3.79 -1.11 -7.46
N ALA A 118 -3.26 -1.35 -6.26
CA ALA A 118 -4.07 -1.48 -5.06
C ALA A 118 -4.85 -0.19 -4.76
N LEU A 119 -4.18 0.97 -4.80
CA LEU A 119 -4.83 2.27 -4.57
C LEU A 119 -5.87 2.59 -5.64
N LEU A 120 -5.57 2.28 -6.91
CA LEU A 120 -6.53 2.45 -8.01
C LEU A 120 -7.76 1.56 -7.81
N THR A 121 -7.55 0.31 -7.39
CA THR A 121 -8.64 -0.63 -7.10
C THR A 121 -9.52 -0.10 -5.97
N VAL A 122 -8.92 0.39 -4.86
CA VAL A 122 -9.67 0.98 -3.76
C VAL A 122 -10.42 2.25 -4.22
N ALA A 123 -9.81 3.07 -5.08
CA ALA A 123 -10.46 4.24 -5.68
C ALA A 123 -11.71 3.83 -6.49
N VAL A 124 -11.58 2.80 -7.34
CA VAL A 124 -12.72 2.28 -8.12
C VAL A 124 -13.83 1.77 -7.21
N VAL A 125 -13.49 0.98 -6.19
CA VAL A 125 -14.46 0.46 -5.20
C VAL A 125 -15.15 1.61 -4.48
N ALA A 126 -14.40 2.63 -4.02
CA ALA A 126 -14.99 3.81 -3.40
C ALA A 126 -15.97 4.54 -4.33
N GLY A 127 -15.66 4.58 -5.64
CA GLY A 127 -16.54 5.20 -6.64
C GLY A 127 -17.84 4.45 -6.90
N VAL A 128 -17.83 3.11 -6.80
CA VAL A 128 -19.03 2.28 -7.04
C VAL A 128 -19.81 1.98 -5.75
N THR A 129 -19.25 2.28 -4.58
CA THR A 129 -19.93 2.10 -3.30
C THR A 129 -21.22 2.93 -3.26
N GLY A 130 -22.32 2.31 -2.88
CA GLY A 130 -23.66 2.91 -2.88
C GLY A 130 -24.40 2.85 -4.22
N VAL A 131 -23.77 2.34 -5.29
CA VAL A 131 -24.38 2.10 -6.60
C VAL A 131 -24.56 0.59 -6.85
N VAL A 132 -23.61 -0.22 -6.37
CA VAL A 132 -23.62 -1.68 -6.49
C VAL A 132 -23.70 -2.32 -5.10
N ASP A 133 -24.15 -3.57 -5.08
CA ASP A 133 -24.19 -4.37 -3.85
C ASP A 133 -22.79 -4.62 -3.28
N ALA A 134 -22.71 -4.80 -1.97
CA ALA A 134 -21.44 -5.02 -1.27
C ALA A 134 -20.65 -6.24 -1.80
N SER A 135 -21.35 -7.29 -2.25
CA SER A 135 -20.75 -8.48 -2.88
C SER A 135 -20.08 -8.13 -4.19
N ILE A 136 -20.73 -7.32 -5.04
CA ILE A 136 -20.17 -6.86 -6.32
C ILE A 136 -18.98 -5.95 -6.07
N ALA A 137 -19.08 -5.00 -5.11
CA ALA A 137 -17.96 -4.13 -4.73
C ALA A 137 -16.76 -4.95 -4.22
N GLY A 138 -17.00 -5.98 -3.41
CA GLY A 138 -15.98 -6.93 -2.94
C GLY A 138 -15.34 -7.72 -4.09
N ALA A 139 -16.13 -8.19 -5.04
CA ALA A 139 -15.61 -8.87 -6.23
C ALA A 139 -14.74 -7.92 -7.08
N ILE A 140 -15.18 -6.68 -7.32
CA ILE A 140 -14.40 -5.65 -8.04
C ILE A 140 -13.05 -5.41 -7.34
N PHE A 141 -13.04 -5.34 -6.00
CA PHE A 141 -11.81 -5.20 -5.22
C PHE A 141 -10.85 -6.35 -5.46
N LEU A 142 -11.33 -7.59 -5.38
CA LEU A 142 -10.49 -8.78 -5.56
C LEU A 142 -9.98 -8.91 -7.00
N PHE A 143 -10.83 -8.66 -8.00
CA PHE A 143 -10.42 -8.69 -9.40
C PHE A 143 -9.40 -7.57 -9.72
N GLY A 144 -9.57 -6.36 -9.16
CA GLY A 144 -8.62 -5.28 -9.33
C GLY A 144 -7.24 -5.62 -8.77
N LEU A 145 -7.19 -6.23 -7.57
CA LEU A 145 -5.94 -6.75 -7.01
C LEU A 145 -5.38 -7.92 -7.85
N ALA A 146 -6.22 -8.84 -8.30
CA ALA A 146 -5.80 -9.95 -9.14
C ALA A 146 -5.15 -9.45 -10.45
N ILE A 147 -5.76 -8.46 -11.11
CA ILE A 147 -5.20 -7.80 -12.30
C ILE A 147 -3.85 -7.14 -11.96
N THR A 148 -3.75 -6.48 -10.82
CA THR A 148 -2.50 -5.85 -10.37
C THR A 148 -1.38 -6.87 -10.23
N PHE A 149 -1.63 -8.01 -9.58
CA PHE A 149 -0.63 -9.08 -9.47
C PHE A 149 -0.34 -9.77 -10.79
N ALA A 150 -1.33 -9.95 -11.66
CA ALA A 150 -1.12 -10.47 -13.01
C ALA A 150 -0.23 -9.54 -13.85
N LEU A 151 -0.44 -8.22 -13.77
CA LEU A 151 0.44 -7.25 -14.42
C LEU A 151 1.88 -7.36 -13.90
N VAL A 152 2.08 -7.51 -12.59
CA VAL A 152 3.43 -7.73 -12.01
C VAL A 152 4.07 -9.01 -12.54
N ALA A 153 3.28 -10.09 -12.69
CA ALA A 153 3.77 -11.37 -13.22
C ALA A 153 4.17 -11.29 -14.71
N LEU A 154 3.45 -10.46 -15.49
CA LEU A 154 3.68 -10.26 -16.92
C LEU A 154 4.85 -9.31 -17.24
N LEU A 155 5.34 -8.56 -16.24
CA LEU A 155 6.41 -7.58 -16.48
C LEU A 155 7.71 -8.25 -16.93
N PRO A 156 8.36 -7.76 -18.02
CA PRO A 156 9.65 -8.22 -18.45
C PRO A 156 10.72 -7.88 -17.40
N GLY A 157 11.40 -8.89 -16.89
CA GLY A 157 12.42 -8.68 -15.84
C GLY A 157 12.96 -9.97 -15.24
N GLY A 158 13.12 -11.00 -16.08
CA GLY A 158 13.62 -12.32 -15.69
C GLY A 158 12.49 -13.28 -15.37
N ALA A 159 12.16 -14.13 -16.35
CA ALA A 159 10.99 -15.03 -16.39
C ALA A 159 10.81 -15.98 -15.18
N GLY A 160 11.77 -16.07 -14.26
CA GLY A 160 11.65 -16.90 -13.05
C GLY A 160 11.40 -16.12 -11.75
N ARG A 161 11.76 -14.83 -11.69
CA ARG A 161 11.78 -14.10 -10.41
C ARG A 161 10.43 -13.55 -9.96
N ARG A 162 9.46 -13.42 -10.88
CA ARG A 162 8.12 -12.84 -10.57
C ARG A 162 6.95 -13.81 -10.79
N ALA A 163 7.25 -15.06 -11.13
CA ALA A 163 6.24 -16.11 -11.28
C ALA A 163 5.40 -16.33 -10.01
N TRP A 164 5.93 -15.98 -8.83
CA TRP A 164 5.20 -16.00 -7.57
C TRP A 164 3.92 -15.15 -7.60
N ALA A 165 3.90 -14.08 -8.41
CA ALA A 165 2.76 -13.17 -8.47
C ALA A 165 1.52 -13.81 -9.16
N TRP A 166 1.68 -14.90 -9.91
CA TRP A 166 0.56 -15.67 -10.44
C TRP A 166 -0.25 -16.36 -9.33
N VAL A 167 0.39 -16.74 -8.23
CA VAL A 167 -0.30 -17.41 -7.12
C VAL A 167 -1.34 -16.48 -6.46
N PRO A 168 -0.98 -15.27 -5.98
CA PRO A 168 -1.98 -14.35 -5.46
C PRO A 168 -2.98 -13.90 -6.52
N ALA A 169 -2.57 -13.72 -7.79
CA ALA A 169 -3.50 -13.37 -8.86
C ALA A 169 -4.59 -14.44 -9.05
N ALA A 170 -4.21 -15.71 -9.13
CA ALA A 170 -5.14 -16.81 -9.27
C ALA A 170 -6.05 -16.98 -8.02
N ALA A 171 -5.46 -16.88 -6.82
CA ALA A 171 -6.22 -16.99 -5.57
C ALA A 171 -7.28 -15.86 -5.44
N LEU A 172 -6.89 -14.61 -5.72
CA LEU A 172 -7.79 -13.46 -5.67
C LEU A 172 -8.90 -13.56 -6.74
N THR A 173 -8.55 -14.03 -7.95
CA THR A 173 -9.54 -14.29 -9.00
C THR A 173 -10.54 -15.34 -8.58
N LEU A 174 -10.08 -16.47 -8.03
CA LEU A 174 -10.93 -17.56 -7.57
C LEU A 174 -11.91 -17.08 -6.50
N VAL A 175 -11.41 -16.39 -5.47
CA VAL A 175 -12.25 -15.85 -4.40
C VAL A 175 -13.23 -14.80 -4.93
N GLY A 176 -12.78 -13.92 -5.85
CA GLY A 176 -13.63 -12.93 -6.50
C GLY A 176 -14.79 -13.55 -7.28
N VAL A 177 -14.51 -14.64 -8.01
CA VAL A 177 -15.53 -15.41 -8.73
C VAL A 177 -16.53 -16.04 -7.75
N VAL A 178 -16.05 -16.67 -6.67
CA VAL A 178 -16.91 -17.27 -5.64
C VAL A 178 -17.85 -16.22 -5.02
N ILE A 179 -17.34 -15.01 -4.74
CA ILE A 179 -18.14 -13.90 -4.22
C ILE A 179 -19.19 -13.45 -5.23
N LEU A 180 -18.81 -13.31 -6.50
CA LEU A 180 -19.68 -12.80 -7.55
C LEU A 180 -20.87 -13.74 -7.85
N PHE A 181 -20.65 -15.06 -7.82
CA PHE A 181 -21.69 -16.04 -8.10
C PHE A 181 -22.59 -16.40 -6.91
N GLY A 182 -22.49 -15.65 -5.80
CA GLY A 182 -23.51 -15.70 -4.76
C GLY A 182 -23.49 -16.95 -3.90
N ALA A 183 -22.32 -17.52 -3.66
CA ALA A 183 -22.13 -18.59 -2.70
C ALA A 183 -22.34 -18.09 -1.25
N GLY A 184 -23.48 -17.45 -0.96
CA GLY A 184 -23.79 -16.89 0.36
C GLY A 184 -23.68 -17.90 1.49
N GLU A 185 -24.00 -19.18 1.23
CA GLU A 185 -23.81 -20.27 2.19
C GLU A 185 -22.34 -20.68 2.33
N TRP A 186 -21.55 -20.59 1.27
CA TRP A 186 -20.11 -20.88 1.29
C TRP A 186 -19.30 -19.81 2.04
N PHE A 187 -19.79 -18.58 2.12
CA PHE A 187 -19.15 -17.52 2.92
C PHE A 187 -19.16 -17.84 4.41
N VAL A 188 -20.22 -18.47 4.89
CA VAL A 188 -20.28 -18.95 6.29
C VAL A 188 -19.19 -20.00 6.51
N LEU A 189 -18.99 -20.92 5.57
CA LEU A 189 -17.91 -21.91 5.65
C LEU A 189 -16.52 -21.25 5.59
N LEU A 190 -16.30 -20.29 4.69
CA LEU A 190 -15.01 -19.58 4.59
C LEU A 190 -14.68 -18.80 5.86
N ASN A 191 -15.70 -18.22 6.51
CA ASN A 191 -15.53 -17.51 7.78
C ASN A 191 -15.05 -18.43 8.92
N TYR A 192 -15.31 -19.73 8.83
CA TYR A 192 -14.78 -20.73 9.77
C TYR A 192 -13.46 -21.36 9.30
N VAL A 193 -13.23 -21.47 8.00
CA VAL A 193 -12.02 -22.11 7.44
C VAL A 193 -10.77 -21.29 7.67
N TRP A 194 -10.83 -19.96 7.49
CA TRP A 194 -9.63 -19.12 7.63
C TRP A 194 -9.06 -19.11 9.07
N PRO A 195 -9.85 -19.02 10.17
CA PRO A 195 -9.31 -19.13 11.52
C PRO A 195 -8.69 -20.52 11.77
N VAL A 196 -9.29 -21.59 11.22
CA VAL A 196 -8.73 -22.93 11.30
C VAL A 196 -7.38 -23.03 10.60
N LEU A 197 -7.23 -22.41 9.44
CA LEU A 197 -5.94 -22.36 8.73
C LEU A 197 -4.88 -21.58 9.52
N VAL A 198 -5.24 -20.46 10.16
CA VAL A 198 -4.32 -19.69 11.00
C VAL A 198 -3.89 -20.50 12.23
N ILE A 199 -4.84 -21.20 12.86
CA ILE A 199 -4.53 -22.10 14.00
C ILE A 199 -3.63 -23.23 13.53
N ALA A 200 -3.94 -23.89 12.41
CA ALA A 200 -3.12 -24.96 11.85
C ALA A 200 -1.69 -24.48 11.51
N ALA A 201 -1.57 -23.29 10.91
CA ALA A 201 -0.27 -22.68 10.64
C ALA A 201 0.50 -22.39 11.94
N GLY A 202 -0.16 -21.85 12.96
CA GLY A 202 0.42 -21.62 14.28
C GLY A 202 0.91 -22.92 14.94
N VAL A 203 0.08 -23.95 14.95
CA VAL A 203 0.43 -25.30 15.44
C VAL A 203 1.61 -25.89 14.67
N PHE A 204 1.61 -25.74 13.33
CA PHE A 204 2.71 -26.21 12.48
C PHE A 204 4.04 -25.51 12.82
N VAL A 205 4.02 -24.19 13.00
CA VAL A 205 5.21 -23.41 13.41
C VAL A 205 5.73 -23.84 14.79
N LEU A 206 4.82 -24.01 15.75
CA LEU A 206 5.15 -24.50 17.10
C LEU A 206 5.75 -25.92 17.04
N TRP A 207 5.13 -26.82 16.29
CA TRP A 207 5.61 -28.19 16.11
C TRP A 207 7.01 -28.21 15.47
N ARG A 208 7.25 -27.37 14.47
CA ARG A 208 8.56 -27.22 13.83
C ARG A 208 9.62 -26.66 14.80
N ALA A 209 9.26 -25.67 15.63
CA ALA A 209 10.16 -25.10 16.64
C ALA A 209 10.54 -26.13 17.71
N LEU A 210 9.57 -26.93 18.19
CA LEU A 210 9.79 -27.99 19.17
C LEU A 210 10.65 -29.15 18.62
N ARG A 211 10.55 -29.47 17.33
CA ARG A 211 11.42 -30.46 16.70
C ARG A 211 12.85 -29.99 16.50
N GLY A 212 13.04 -28.71 16.10
CA GLY A 212 14.40 -28.15 15.91
C GLY A 212 15.19 -28.01 17.21
N GLY A 213 14.53 -27.89 18.39
CA GLY A 213 15.19 -27.84 19.67
C GLY A 213 15.76 -29.20 20.16
N ARG A 214 15.19 -30.31 19.73
CA ARG A 214 15.68 -31.64 20.12
C ARG A 214 16.97 -32.05 19.42
N ASP A 215 17.21 -31.60 18.21
CA ASP A 215 18.42 -31.98 17.44
C ASP A 215 19.67 -31.25 17.94
N SER A 216 19.54 -30.09 18.59
CA SER A 216 20.64 -29.35 19.21
C SER A 216 21.09 -29.97 20.53
N GLU A 217 20.16 -30.46 21.33
CA GLU A 217 20.46 -31.08 22.64
C GLU A 217 21.16 -32.43 22.49
N VAL A 218 20.77 -33.24 21.51
CA VAL A 218 21.43 -34.53 21.19
C VAL A 218 22.87 -34.33 20.68
N ARG A 219 23.12 -33.25 19.92
CA ARG A 219 24.46 -32.95 19.43
C ARG A 219 25.43 -32.49 20.52
N GLU A 220 24.92 -31.79 21.55
CA GLU A 220 25.75 -31.28 22.64
C GLU A 220 26.19 -32.41 23.59
N VAL A 221 25.29 -33.37 23.88
CA VAL A 221 25.58 -34.56 24.69
C VAL A 221 26.58 -35.49 23.98
N THR A 222 26.43 -35.70 22.65
CA THR A 222 27.35 -36.58 21.92
C THR A 222 28.74 -35.94 21.70
N GLY A 223 28.80 -34.59 21.64
CA GLY A 223 30.06 -33.84 21.51
C GLY A 223 30.88 -33.75 22.79
N SER A 224 30.23 -33.85 23.97
CA SER A 224 30.91 -33.84 25.26
C SER A 224 31.57 -35.20 25.59
N ASP A 225 30.95 -36.29 25.18
CA ASP A 225 31.44 -37.65 25.45
C ASP A 225 32.71 -38.01 24.64
N GLY A 226 32.82 -37.43 23.44
CA GLY A 226 34.03 -37.62 22.59
C GLY A 226 35.30 -36.91 23.11
N ARG A 227 35.14 -35.83 23.89
CA ARG A 227 36.30 -35.10 24.48
C ARG A 227 36.85 -35.70 25.75
N VAL A 228 36.04 -36.41 26.52
CA VAL A 228 36.45 -37.05 27.74
C VAL A 228 37.31 -38.31 27.46
N SER A 229 37.07 -38.99 26.33
CA SER A 229 37.83 -40.17 25.95
C SER A 229 39.23 -39.86 25.39
N GLU A 230 39.46 -38.68 24.79
CA GLU A 230 40.75 -38.28 24.24
C GLU A 230 41.75 -37.82 25.32
N ASP A 231 41.25 -37.24 26.43
CA ASP A 231 42.11 -36.75 27.50
C ASP A 231 42.60 -37.88 28.45
N THR A 232 41.97 -39.06 28.39
CA THR A 232 42.36 -40.22 29.21
C THR A 232 43.47 -41.09 28.53
N GLN A 233 43.81 -40.80 27.29
CA GLN A 233 44.83 -41.53 26.51
C GLN A 233 46.16 -40.78 26.36
N ARG A 234 46.34 -39.64 26.99
CA ARG A 234 47.62 -38.91 27.09
C ARG A 234 48.13 -38.98 28.54
#